data_8e3619c195167ce826eb09fd3d019376
#
_entry.id   8e3619c195167ce826eb09fd3d019376
#
_cell.length_a   1.000
_cell.length_b   1.000
_cell.length_c   1.000
_cell.angle_alpha   90.00
_cell.angle_beta   90.00
_cell.angle_gamma   90.00
#
_symmetry.space_group_name_H-M   'P 1'
#
loop_
_entity.id
_entity.type
_entity.pdbx_description
1 polymer ?
#
loop_
_entity_poly.entity_id
_entity_poly.type
_entity_poly.pdbx_seq_one_letter_code
_entity_poly.pdbx_strand_id
1 'polypeptide(L)'
;MELTESGLPDSQKGFEEALQLLEAVREMATVMMELIRKPAVNYYNYGTIQNLVCGDYHAHAPISTDMKGGLRQKTFTDEQVSVALKACVGKGKVINNKKKWAGAYWCLRKKCYYPVDPKEFCDKIKSLKLGLPEDVSCDYDNIRRYCNLTFMSLDFEVVDEGLIDNREKDVFLWCREIAMKLAEELEKASFPEK
;
A
#
# COMPACT_ATOMS: atom_id res chain seq x y z
N MET A 1 -62.54 1.08 34.70
CA MET A 1 -61.33 1.86 34.43
C MET A 1 -60.19 0.87 34.47
N GLU A 2 -59.83 0.34 33.31
CA GLU A 2 -58.68 -0.57 33.19
C GLU A 2 -57.43 0.31 33.02
N LEU A 3 -56.55 0.23 33.99
CA LEU A 3 -55.21 0.82 33.92
C LEU A 3 -54.38 -0.08 33.01
N THR A 4 -54.09 0.45 31.81
CA THR A 4 -53.14 -0.17 30.89
C THR A 4 -51.75 -0.13 31.51
N GLU A 5 -50.96 -1.22 31.35
CA GLU A 5 -49.69 -1.53 31.99
C GLU A 5 -48.53 -0.53 31.84
N SER A 6 -48.70 0.63 31.27
CA SER A 6 -47.67 1.65 31.12
C SER A 6 -48.00 3.05 31.60
N GLY A 7 -49.06 3.23 32.38
CA GLY A 7 -49.36 4.41 33.27
C GLY A 7 -49.02 5.84 32.81
N LEU A 8 -48.42 6.04 31.62
CA LEU A 8 -48.00 7.32 31.13
C LEU A 8 -48.96 7.82 30.00
N PRO A 9 -49.36 9.10 30.02
CA PRO A 9 -50.13 9.68 28.93
C PRO A 9 -49.37 9.58 27.60
N ASP A 10 -50.08 9.34 26.49
CA ASP A 10 -49.47 9.18 25.13
C ASP A 10 -48.48 10.29 24.72
N SER A 11 -48.70 11.51 25.25
CA SER A 11 -47.81 12.64 25.01
C SER A 11 -46.45 12.49 25.74
N GLN A 12 -46.38 11.82 26.90
CA GLN A 12 -45.12 11.57 27.61
C GLN A 12 -44.34 10.46 26.96
N LYS A 13 -45.00 9.42 26.46
CA LYS A 13 -44.36 8.31 25.75
C LYS A 13 -43.69 8.79 24.44
N GLY A 14 -44.36 9.63 23.69
CA GLY A 14 -43.79 10.24 22.48
C GLY A 14 -42.58 11.14 22.78
N PHE A 15 -42.58 11.82 23.93
CA PHE A 15 -41.44 12.64 24.35
C PHE A 15 -40.23 11.80 24.79
N GLU A 16 -40.45 10.71 25.47
CA GLU A 16 -39.36 9.78 25.85
C GLU A 16 -38.75 9.08 24.64
N GLU A 17 -39.57 8.66 23.66
CA GLU A 17 -39.11 8.12 22.38
C GLU A 17 -38.27 9.14 21.60
N ALA A 18 -38.70 10.41 21.57
CA ALA A 18 -37.94 11.47 20.93
C ALA A 18 -36.58 11.74 21.62
N LEU A 19 -36.52 11.70 22.95
CA LEU A 19 -35.28 11.83 23.70
C LEU A 19 -34.31 10.69 23.44
N GLN A 20 -34.79 9.43 23.39
CA GLN A 20 -33.95 8.27 23.06
C GLN A 20 -33.40 8.37 21.64
N LEU A 21 -34.21 8.84 20.68
CA LEU A 21 -33.74 9.06 19.31
C LEU A 21 -32.65 10.13 19.22
N LEU A 22 -32.81 11.21 19.98
CA LEU A 22 -31.84 12.31 20.03
C LEU A 22 -30.50 11.86 20.67
N GLU A 23 -30.56 11.00 21.67
CA GLU A 23 -29.38 10.41 22.30
C GLU A 23 -28.64 9.46 21.36
N ALA A 24 -29.35 8.60 20.63
CA ALA A 24 -28.78 7.72 19.60
C ALA A 24 -28.12 8.53 18.46
N VAL A 25 -28.72 9.62 18.01
CA VAL A 25 -28.13 10.53 17.02
C VAL A 25 -26.85 11.18 17.54
N ARG A 26 -26.85 11.59 18.80
CA ARG A 26 -25.67 12.18 19.46
C ARG A 26 -24.52 11.17 19.56
N GLU A 27 -24.79 9.92 19.92
CA GLU A 27 -23.80 8.86 19.95
C GLU A 27 -23.23 8.57 18.56
N MET A 28 -24.07 8.45 17.55
CA MET A 28 -23.61 8.28 16.15
C MET A 28 -22.74 9.46 15.70
N ALA A 29 -23.11 10.69 16.00
CA ALA A 29 -22.32 11.86 15.67
C ALA A 29 -20.95 11.84 16.38
N THR A 30 -20.89 11.37 17.61
CA THR A 30 -19.63 11.23 18.35
C THR A 30 -18.72 10.17 17.71
N VAL A 31 -19.26 9.02 17.35
CA VAL A 31 -18.52 7.95 16.66
C VAL A 31 -18.02 8.43 15.28
N MET A 32 -18.86 9.14 14.52
CA MET A 32 -18.44 9.73 13.25
C MET A 32 -17.34 10.78 13.42
N MET A 33 -17.42 11.62 14.45
CA MET A 33 -16.37 12.60 14.78
C MET A 33 -15.06 11.92 15.17
N GLU A 34 -15.10 10.80 15.89
CA GLU A 34 -13.92 10.01 16.22
C GLU A 34 -13.32 9.32 14.98
N LEU A 35 -14.15 8.84 14.06
CA LEU A 35 -13.70 8.28 12.78
C LEU A 35 -13.05 9.34 11.88
N ILE A 36 -13.57 10.57 11.91
CA ILE A 36 -12.99 11.71 11.17
C ILE A 36 -11.71 12.21 11.86
N ARG A 37 -11.64 12.15 13.18
CA ARG A 37 -10.44 12.53 13.97
C ARG A 37 -9.34 11.49 13.92
N LYS A 38 -9.65 10.22 13.67
CA LYS A 38 -8.59 9.25 13.33
C LYS A 38 -7.92 9.78 12.08
N PRO A 39 -6.63 10.15 12.13
CA PRO A 39 -5.95 10.60 10.92
C PRO A 39 -6.22 9.52 9.88
N ALA A 40 -6.79 9.90 8.76
CA ALA A 40 -6.87 9.04 7.60
C ALA A 40 -5.42 8.66 7.33
N VAL A 41 -5.05 7.46 7.75
CA VAL A 41 -3.74 6.91 7.40
C VAL A 41 -3.77 6.89 5.90
N ASN A 42 -3.08 7.85 5.31
CA ASN A 42 -3.09 8.05 3.89
C ASN A 42 -2.25 6.91 3.34
N TYR A 43 -2.88 5.75 3.09
CA TYR A 43 -2.26 4.58 2.50
C TYR A 43 -1.63 4.85 1.13
N TYR A 44 -1.78 6.06 0.61
CA TYR A 44 -1.21 6.51 -0.65
C TYR A 44 0.21 7.07 -0.56
N ASN A 45 0.79 7.18 0.63
CA ASN A 45 2.13 7.73 0.81
C ASN A 45 3.16 6.61 0.96
N TYR A 46 3.37 5.87 -0.12
CA TYR A 46 4.38 4.81 -0.22
C TYR A 46 5.79 5.31 -0.59
N GLY A 47 6.00 6.56 -0.60
CA GLY A 47 7.32 7.13 -0.61
C GLY A 47 7.50 7.82 0.71
N THR A 48 8.26 7.23 1.60
CA THR A 48 8.67 7.87 2.84
C THR A 48 7.51 8.49 3.64
N ILE A 49 7.12 7.88 4.74
CA ILE A 49 6.35 8.51 5.82
C ILE A 49 7.19 9.66 6.43
N GLN A 50 7.78 10.48 5.60
CA GLN A 50 8.51 11.67 6.00
C GLN A 50 7.58 12.89 6.07
N ASN A 51 6.36 12.77 5.54
CA ASN A 51 5.41 13.86 5.51
C ASN A 51 4.03 13.39 5.99
N LEU A 52 3.94 12.89 7.20
CA LEU A 52 2.70 12.89 7.95
C LEU A 52 2.49 14.35 8.39
N VAL A 53 1.95 15.16 7.49
CA VAL A 53 1.49 16.50 7.83
C VAL A 53 0.16 16.35 8.55
N CYS A 54 0.22 16.10 9.84
CA CYS A 54 -0.89 16.39 10.73
C CYS A 54 -0.84 17.89 11.03
N GLY A 55 -1.55 18.72 10.26
CA GLY A 55 -1.66 20.17 10.50
C GLY A 55 -0.31 20.85 10.68
N ASP A 56 -0.08 21.96 10.09
CA ASP A 56 0.99 22.99 10.26
C ASP A 56 2.40 22.61 10.78
N TYR A 57 2.80 21.36 10.72
CA TYR A 57 4.15 20.94 11.10
C TYR A 57 5.04 20.83 9.87
N HIS A 58 5.73 21.91 9.56
CA HIS A 58 6.92 21.89 8.71
C HIS A 58 8.12 21.37 9.53
N ALA A 59 8.18 20.07 9.73
CA ALA A 59 9.34 19.46 10.37
C ALA A 59 10.41 19.15 9.31
N HIS A 60 11.26 20.10 9.02
CA HIS A 60 12.56 19.88 8.36
C HIS A 60 13.61 19.38 9.37
N ALA A 61 13.31 18.37 10.16
CA ALA A 61 14.31 17.73 10.98
C ALA A 61 14.66 16.37 10.38
N PRO A 62 15.93 16.04 10.13
CA PRO A 62 16.30 14.66 9.86
C PRO A 62 15.91 13.84 11.08
N ILE A 63 15.05 12.84 10.89
CA ILE A 63 14.68 11.91 11.96
C ILE A 63 15.96 11.18 12.35
N SER A 64 16.52 11.55 13.49
CA SER A 64 17.60 10.80 14.09
C SER A 64 17.08 9.42 14.46
N THR A 65 17.74 8.40 13.96
CA THR A 65 17.37 6.98 14.00
C THR A 65 17.60 6.32 15.36
N ASP A 66 17.44 7.04 16.47
CA ASP A 66 17.62 6.50 17.83
C ASP A 66 16.30 6.24 18.57
N MET A 67 15.32 5.64 17.89
CA MET A 67 14.23 4.95 18.57
C MET A 67 14.59 3.47 18.74
N LYS A 68 15.14 3.14 19.88
CA LYS A 68 15.29 1.75 20.35
C LYS A 68 13.92 1.08 20.36
N GLY A 69 13.67 0.17 19.43
CA GLY A 69 12.47 -0.67 19.41
C GLY A 69 11.68 -0.73 18.10
N GLY A 70 11.94 0.10 17.10
CA GLY A 70 11.33 -0.02 15.78
C GLY A 70 11.91 -1.23 15.03
N LEU A 71 11.03 -2.07 14.47
CA LEU A 71 11.40 -3.06 13.46
C LEU A 71 12.27 -2.34 12.42
N ARG A 72 13.57 -2.63 12.40
CA ARG A 72 14.49 -2.11 11.38
C ARG A 72 13.97 -2.61 10.04
N GLN A 73 13.33 -1.73 9.28
CA GLN A 73 12.97 -2.04 7.90
C GLN A 73 14.28 -2.34 7.17
N LYS A 74 14.37 -3.54 6.63
CA LYS A 74 15.55 -4.02 5.92
C LYS A 74 15.70 -3.22 4.64
N THR A 75 16.74 -2.40 4.55
CA THR A 75 17.09 -1.68 3.32
C THR A 75 17.96 -2.57 2.45
N PHE A 76 17.56 -2.79 1.20
CA PHE A 76 18.34 -3.55 0.22
C PHE A 76 19.30 -2.61 -0.51
N THR A 77 20.55 -3.05 -0.71
CA THR A 77 21.51 -2.31 -1.52
C THR A 77 21.21 -2.47 -3.02
N ASP A 78 21.74 -1.57 -3.86
CA ASP A 78 21.57 -1.65 -5.32
C ASP A 78 22.19 -2.94 -5.89
N GLU A 79 23.24 -3.47 -5.27
CA GLU A 79 23.86 -4.75 -5.62
C GLU A 79 22.90 -5.90 -5.35
N GLN A 80 22.27 -5.94 -4.18
CA GLN A 80 21.28 -6.96 -3.82
C GLN A 80 20.08 -6.92 -4.74
N VAL A 81 19.57 -5.71 -5.04
CA VAL A 81 18.48 -5.53 -6.02
C VAL A 81 18.90 -6.00 -7.42
N SER A 82 20.13 -5.69 -7.84
CA SER A 82 20.65 -6.14 -9.14
C SER A 82 20.75 -7.66 -9.23
N VAL A 83 21.19 -8.34 -8.18
CA VAL A 83 21.24 -9.82 -8.10
C VAL A 83 19.83 -10.40 -8.20
N ALA A 84 18.88 -9.92 -7.39
CA ALA A 84 17.51 -10.39 -7.40
C ALA A 84 16.81 -10.16 -8.76
N LEU A 85 17.01 -8.99 -9.37
CA LEU A 85 16.46 -8.70 -10.69
C LEU A 85 17.07 -9.61 -11.77
N LYS A 86 18.37 -9.85 -11.75
CA LYS A 86 19.02 -10.80 -12.68
C LYS A 86 18.47 -12.22 -12.53
N ALA A 87 18.07 -12.62 -11.33
CA ALA A 87 17.40 -13.91 -11.12
C ALA A 87 16.00 -13.95 -11.72
N CYS A 88 15.26 -12.84 -11.68
CA CYS A 88 13.85 -12.76 -12.10
C CYS A 88 13.63 -12.34 -13.56
N VAL A 89 14.58 -11.66 -14.24
CA VAL A 89 14.41 -11.07 -15.56
C VAL A 89 15.09 -11.92 -16.64
N GLY A 90 14.36 -12.23 -17.71
CA GLY A 90 14.89 -12.93 -18.88
C GLY A 90 13.93 -13.94 -19.48
N LYS A 91 14.34 -14.57 -20.59
CA LYS A 91 13.54 -15.61 -21.25
C LYS A 91 13.34 -16.81 -20.31
N GLY A 92 12.10 -17.23 -20.14
CA GLY A 92 11.76 -18.32 -19.22
C GLY A 92 11.71 -17.95 -17.75
N LYS A 93 11.91 -16.69 -17.39
CA LYS A 93 11.78 -16.15 -16.03
C LYS A 93 10.46 -15.42 -15.85
N VAL A 94 10.16 -15.01 -14.61
CA VAL A 94 8.88 -14.35 -14.27
C VAL A 94 8.72 -13.00 -14.96
N ILE A 95 9.81 -12.24 -15.14
CA ILE A 95 9.84 -10.99 -15.92
C ILE A 95 10.45 -11.30 -17.30
N ASN A 96 9.62 -11.79 -18.21
CA ASN A 96 10.02 -12.24 -19.54
C ASN A 96 9.61 -11.29 -20.68
N ASN A 97 9.03 -10.16 -20.37
CA ASN A 97 8.66 -9.10 -21.31
C ASN A 97 8.47 -7.77 -20.59
N LYS A 98 8.35 -6.67 -21.36
CA LYS A 98 8.25 -5.30 -20.84
C LYS A 98 7.05 -5.05 -19.93
N LYS A 99 5.90 -5.72 -20.14
CA LYS A 99 4.70 -5.55 -19.30
C LYS A 99 4.92 -6.05 -17.88
N LYS A 100 5.67 -7.12 -17.75
CA LYS A 100 5.91 -7.81 -16.47
C LYS A 100 6.69 -6.97 -15.45
N TRP A 101 7.33 -5.89 -15.89
CA TRP A 101 7.98 -4.93 -15.01
C TRP A 101 7.00 -4.23 -14.05
N ALA A 102 5.69 -4.22 -14.34
CA ALA A 102 4.70 -3.69 -13.40
C ALA A 102 4.72 -4.42 -12.05
N GLY A 103 4.91 -5.74 -12.04
CA GLY A 103 5.07 -6.50 -10.80
C GLY A 103 6.37 -6.17 -10.05
N ALA A 104 7.48 -6.00 -10.78
CA ALA A 104 8.74 -5.56 -10.21
C ALA A 104 8.64 -4.13 -9.64
N TYR A 105 7.99 -3.23 -10.36
CA TYR A 105 7.70 -1.87 -9.90
C TYR A 105 6.93 -1.89 -8.57
N TRP A 106 5.91 -2.73 -8.45
CA TRP A 106 5.16 -2.89 -7.22
C TRP A 106 6.03 -3.38 -6.05
N CYS A 107 6.81 -4.45 -6.26
CA CYS A 107 7.72 -4.99 -5.25
C CYS A 107 8.79 -3.98 -4.81
N LEU A 108 9.53 -3.39 -5.77
CA LEU A 108 10.66 -2.53 -5.46
C LEU A 108 10.23 -1.22 -4.77
N ARG A 109 9.07 -0.70 -5.09
CA ARG A 109 8.50 0.44 -4.36
C ARG A 109 8.21 0.09 -2.89
N LYS A 110 7.67 -1.10 -2.64
CA LYS A 110 7.28 -1.52 -1.29
C LYS A 110 8.48 -1.96 -0.44
N LYS A 111 9.39 -2.71 -1.02
CA LYS A 111 10.51 -3.32 -0.29
C LYS A 111 11.79 -2.49 -0.33
N CYS A 112 12.02 -1.74 -1.39
CA CYS A 112 13.29 -1.04 -1.64
C CYS A 112 13.14 0.48 -1.72
N TYR A 113 11.94 1.03 -1.49
CA TYR A 113 11.65 2.47 -1.56
C TYR A 113 12.05 3.13 -2.89
N TYR A 114 11.91 2.39 -3.99
CA TYR A 114 12.17 2.92 -5.32
C TYR A 114 11.16 4.01 -5.70
N PRO A 115 11.52 4.92 -6.62
CA PRO A 115 10.67 6.05 -7.00
C PRO A 115 9.25 5.65 -7.38
N VAL A 116 8.27 6.45 -6.97
CA VAL A 116 6.85 6.28 -7.32
C VAL A 116 6.60 6.75 -8.76
N ASP A 117 7.32 7.77 -9.21
CA ASP A 117 7.24 8.22 -10.60
C ASP A 117 7.77 7.16 -11.56
N PRO A 118 6.99 6.76 -12.58
CA PRO A 118 7.40 5.71 -13.51
C PRO A 118 8.68 6.01 -14.29
N LYS A 119 8.94 7.29 -14.59
CA LYS A 119 10.14 7.70 -15.32
C LYS A 119 11.37 7.58 -14.42
N GLU A 120 11.30 8.14 -13.22
CA GLU A 120 12.37 8.04 -12.23
C GLU A 120 12.67 6.58 -11.85
N PHE A 121 11.61 5.74 -11.74
CA PHE A 121 11.77 4.31 -11.53
C PHE A 121 12.56 3.66 -12.67
N CYS A 122 12.18 3.90 -13.93
CA CYS A 122 12.89 3.36 -15.09
C CYS A 122 14.34 3.83 -15.15
N ASP A 123 14.60 5.10 -14.83
CA ASP A 123 15.96 5.65 -14.80
C ASP A 123 16.79 5.01 -13.68
N LYS A 124 16.19 4.75 -12.52
CA LYS A 124 16.84 4.00 -11.43
C LYS A 124 17.18 2.57 -11.86
N ILE A 125 16.26 1.85 -12.52
CA ILE A 125 16.53 0.50 -13.05
C ILE A 125 17.66 0.51 -14.08
N LYS A 126 17.68 1.49 -14.99
CA LYS A 126 18.78 1.62 -15.99
C LYS A 126 20.12 1.87 -15.31
N SER A 127 20.15 2.65 -14.23
CA SER A 127 21.38 2.93 -13.48
C SER A 127 22.03 1.68 -12.88
N LEU A 128 21.26 0.62 -12.64
CA LEU A 128 21.77 -0.67 -12.15
C LEU A 128 22.58 -1.45 -13.19
N LYS A 129 22.60 -1.04 -14.45
CA LYS A 129 23.38 -1.66 -15.54
C LYS A 129 23.22 -3.18 -15.63
N LEU A 130 21.99 -3.66 -15.60
CA LEU A 130 21.67 -5.09 -15.54
C LEU A 130 22.10 -5.90 -16.77
N GLY A 131 22.38 -5.22 -17.90
CA GLY A 131 22.77 -5.89 -19.17
C GLY A 131 21.60 -6.66 -19.80
N LEU A 132 20.37 -6.18 -19.64
CA LEU A 132 19.17 -6.87 -20.13
C LEU A 132 18.99 -6.68 -21.63
N PRO A 133 18.47 -7.71 -22.35
CA PRO A 133 18.01 -7.58 -23.73
C PRO A 133 16.88 -6.52 -23.85
N GLU A 134 16.78 -5.90 -25.02
CA GLU A 134 15.81 -4.82 -25.26
C GLU A 134 14.34 -5.27 -25.09
N ASP A 135 14.02 -6.49 -25.48
CA ASP A 135 12.67 -7.08 -25.41
C ASP A 135 12.17 -7.30 -23.98
N VAL A 136 13.09 -7.38 -23.00
CA VAL A 136 12.79 -7.53 -21.57
C VAL A 136 13.26 -6.34 -20.74
N SER A 137 13.71 -5.24 -21.35
CA SER A 137 14.15 -4.05 -20.62
C SER A 137 12.98 -3.33 -19.96
N CYS A 138 13.29 -2.63 -18.86
CA CYS A 138 12.31 -1.78 -18.17
C CYS A 138 11.91 -0.60 -19.08
N ASP A 139 10.63 -0.39 -19.27
CA ASP A 139 10.07 0.57 -20.20
C ASP A 139 9.01 1.45 -19.54
N TYR A 140 9.14 2.76 -19.75
CA TYR A 140 8.29 3.77 -19.13
C TYR A 140 6.80 3.59 -19.48
N ASP A 141 6.47 3.38 -20.75
CA ASP A 141 5.07 3.30 -21.19
C ASP A 141 4.33 2.12 -20.57
N ASN A 142 5.03 1.00 -20.39
CA ASN A 142 4.48 -0.16 -19.72
C ASN A 142 4.28 0.09 -18.21
N ILE A 143 5.25 0.69 -17.51
CA ILE A 143 5.09 1.03 -16.09
C ILE A 143 3.95 2.05 -15.91
N ARG A 144 3.93 3.13 -16.71
CA ARG A 144 2.90 4.17 -16.65
C ARG A 144 1.49 3.60 -16.85
N ARG A 145 1.33 2.59 -17.70
CA ARG A 145 0.02 1.94 -17.95
C ARG A 145 -0.55 1.27 -16.71
N TYR A 146 0.30 0.71 -15.86
CA TYR A 146 -0.11 -0.10 -14.72
C TYR A 146 0.07 0.59 -13.36
N CYS A 147 0.86 1.66 -13.26
CA CYS A 147 1.19 2.30 -11.98
C CYS A 147 -0.01 2.87 -11.21
N ASN A 148 -1.11 3.19 -11.93
CA ASN A 148 -2.33 3.77 -11.36
C ASN A 148 -3.41 2.74 -11.04
N LEU A 149 -3.14 1.44 -11.20
CA LEU A 149 -4.10 0.41 -10.80
C LEU A 149 -4.31 0.44 -9.28
N THR A 150 -5.55 0.18 -8.85
CA THR A 150 -5.95 0.35 -7.45
C THR A 150 -5.11 -0.51 -6.50
N PHE A 151 -4.80 -1.73 -6.87
CA PHE A 151 -4.02 -2.65 -6.05
C PHE A 151 -2.54 -2.24 -5.89
N MET A 152 -1.98 -1.42 -6.78
CA MET A 152 -0.59 -0.96 -6.69
C MET A 152 -0.31 -0.14 -5.43
N SER A 153 -1.35 0.40 -4.80
CA SER A 153 -1.25 1.08 -3.51
C SER A 153 -1.22 0.13 -2.32
N LEU A 154 -1.70 -1.10 -2.48
CA LEU A 154 -1.82 -2.10 -1.42
C LEU A 154 -0.51 -2.87 -1.21
N ASP A 155 -0.41 -3.61 -0.12
CA ASP A 155 0.71 -4.52 0.12
C ASP A 155 0.44 -5.86 -0.56
N PHE A 156 1.34 -6.27 -1.48
CA PHE A 156 1.18 -7.48 -2.27
C PHE A 156 1.25 -8.78 -1.45
N GLU A 157 1.83 -8.73 -0.26
CA GLU A 157 1.95 -9.91 0.63
C GLU A 157 0.63 -10.23 1.32
N VAL A 158 -0.13 -9.20 1.70
CA VAL A 158 -1.34 -9.36 2.55
C VAL A 158 -2.64 -8.98 1.86
N VAL A 159 -2.60 -8.44 0.63
CA VAL A 159 -3.81 -8.01 -0.07
C VAL A 159 -4.76 -9.16 -0.36
N ASP A 160 -6.04 -8.98 0.02
CA ASP A 160 -7.11 -9.92 -0.30
C ASP A 160 -7.57 -9.74 -1.75
N GLU A 161 -7.57 -10.84 -2.51
CA GLU A 161 -8.04 -10.87 -3.91
C GLU A 161 -9.51 -10.50 -4.05
N GLY A 162 -10.31 -10.68 -3.02
CA GLY A 162 -11.72 -10.30 -2.98
C GLY A 162 -11.95 -8.78 -3.02
N LEU A 163 -10.94 -7.99 -2.67
CA LEU A 163 -10.98 -6.53 -2.69
C LEU A 163 -10.60 -5.94 -4.06
N ILE A 164 -10.15 -6.76 -5.00
CA ILE A 164 -9.66 -6.32 -6.30
C ILE A 164 -10.81 -6.28 -7.31
N ASP A 165 -10.92 -5.17 -8.04
CA ASP A 165 -11.89 -5.03 -9.15
C ASP A 165 -11.68 -6.16 -10.17
N ASN A 166 -12.78 -6.78 -10.60
CA ASN A 166 -12.75 -7.88 -11.57
C ASN A 166 -12.03 -7.51 -12.88
N ARG A 167 -12.03 -6.22 -13.26
CA ARG A 167 -11.33 -5.72 -14.45
C ARG A 167 -9.81 -5.71 -14.29
N GLU A 168 -9.33 -5.60 -13.06
CA GLU A 168 -7.89 -5.57 -12.74
C GLU A 168 -7.37 -6.94 -12.29
N LYS A 169 -8.26 -7.91 -12.04
CA LYS A 169 -7.93 -9.19 -11.39
C LYS A 169 -6.84 -9.97 -12.12
N ASP A 170 -6.91 -10.08 -13.42
CA ASP A 170 -5.89 -10.78 -14.22
C ASP A 170 -4.52 -10.09 -14.11
N VAL A 171 -4.52 -8.76 -14.15
CA VAL A 171 -3.29 -7.98 -14.01
C VAL A 171 -2.72 -8.09 -12.61
N PHE A 172 -3.58 -8.02 -11.61
CA PHE A 172 -3.23 -8.20 -10.21
C PHE A 172 -2.54 -9.55 -9.98
N LEU A 173 -3.12 -10.65 -10.44
CA LEU A 173 -2.59 -12.00 -10.21
C LEU A 173 -1.15 -12.15 -10.71
N TRP A 174 -0.87 -11.79 -11.96
CA TRP A 174 0.50 -11.92 -12.46
C TRP A 174 1.45 -10.84 -11.90
N CYS A 175 0.97 -9.64 -11.54
CA CYS A 175 1.78 -8.65 -10.84
C CYS A 175 2.20 -9.16 -9.47
N ARG A 176 1.26 -9.77 -8.72
CA ARG A 176 1.50 -10.34 -7.40
C ARG A 176 2.49 -11.49 -7.46
N GLU A 177 2.33 -12.42 -8.41
CA GLU A 177 3.27 -13.51 -8.63
C GLU A 177 4.71 -13.00 -8.80
N ILE A 178 4.90 -11.97 -9.64
CA ILE A 178 6.21 -11.37 -9.87
C ILE A 178 6.71 -10.67 -8.61
N ALA A 179 5.86 -9.90 -7.95
CA ALA A 179 6.23 -9.16 -6.74
C ALA A 179 6.68 -10.11 -5.63
N MET A 180 5.95 -11.22 -5.40
CA MET A 180 6.30 -12.26 -4.43
C MET A 180 7.62 -12.92 -4.79
N LYS A 181 7.80 -13.33 -6.07
CA LYS A 181 9.03 -13.97 -6.51
C LYS A 181 10.25 -13.05 -6.38
N LEU A 182 10.10 -11.79 -6.75
CA LEU A 182 11.19 -10.81 -6.61
C LEU A 182 11.51 -10.54 -5.13
N ALA A 183 10.50 -10.48 -4.26
CA ALA A 183 10.72 -10.33 -2.82
C ALA A 183 11.51 -11.53 -2.24
N GLU A 184 11.18 -12.75 -2.65
CA GLU A 184 11.93 -13.97 -2.29
C GLU A 184 13.41 -13.87 -2.72
N GLU A 185 13.67 -13.45 -3.96
CA GLU A 185 15.06 -13.31 -4.45
C GLU A 185 15.82 -12.16 -3.76
N LEU A 186 15.14 -11.08 -3.37
CA LEU A 186 15.71 -10.02 -2.54
C LEU A 186 16.14 -10.55 -1.16
N GLU A 187 15.30 -11.36 -0.53
CA GLU A 187 15.64 -11.99 0.74
C GLU A 187 16.87 -12.91 0.61
N LYS A 188 16.91 -13.74 -0.42
CA LYS A 188 18.08 -14.59 -0.71
C LYS A 188 19.36 -13.76 -0.93
N ALA A 189 19.27 -12.69 -1.71
CA ALA A 189 20.42 -11.80 -1.96
C ALA A 189 20.91 -11.07 -0.69
N SER A 190 20.07 -11.00 0.35
CA SER A 190 20.45 -10.38 1.64
C SER A 190 21.20 -11.32 2.57
N PHE A 191 21.06 -12.63 2.37
CA PHE A 191 21.72 -13.66 3.14
C PHE A 191 22.47 -14.59 2.17
N PRO A 192 23.61 -14.14 1.59
CA PRO A 192 24.40 -15.04 0.76
C PRO A 192 24.76 -16.26 1.60
N GLU A 193 24.32 -17.43 1.14
CA GLU A 193 24.77 -18.70 1.73
C GLU A 193 26.29 -18.73 1.68
N LYS A 194 26.90 -19.05 2.83
CA LYS A 194 28.35 -19.16 2.97
C LYS A 194 28.85 -20.45 2.34
#